data_02490ceb9e078545d4b8e52a47cc94c4
#
_entry.id   02490ceb9e078545d4b8e52a47cc94c4
#
_cell.length_a   1.000
_cell.length_b   1.000
_cell.length_c   1.000
_cell.angle_alpha   90.00
_cell.angle_beta   90.00
_cell.angle_gamma   90.00
#
_symmetry.space_group_name_H-M   'P 1'
#
loop_
_entity.id
_entity.type
_entity.pdbx_description
1 polymer ?
#
loop_
_entity_poly.entity_id
_entity_poly.type
_entity_poly.pdbx_seq_one_letter_code
_entity_poly.pdbx_strand_id
1 'polypeptide(L)'
;MTVHCEGDCAVIEQLGEKQDFEAELSRLGFRHEHFVLHVIEPRRGKAGWGKQTYSVTVEHVVTDRQRVYQGGPGNDWVREFSGDLANSVFGDPMRQR
;
A
#
# COMPACT_ATOMS: atom_id res chain seq x y z
N MET A 1 -3.78 15.32 5.19
CA MET A 1 -4.48 14.53 4.19
C MET A 1 -4.11 13.10 4.27
N THR A 2 -5.04 12.24 4.03
CA THR A 2 -4.78 10.82 4.11
C THR A 2 -5.05 10.15 2.79
N VAL A 3 -4.41 9.01 2.59
CA VAL A 3 -4.62 8.21 1.39
C VAL A 3 -6.00 7.56 1.47
N HIS A 4 -6.73 7.57 0.37
CA HIS A 4 -8.02 6.89 0.31
C HIS A 4 -7.79 5.38 0.35
N CYS A 5 -8.55 4.69 1.15
CA CYS A 5 -8.40 3.26 1.30
C CYS A 5 -9.75 2.58 1.22
N GLU A 6 -9.82 1.47 0.52
CA GLU A 6 -11.03 0.68 0.35
C GLU A 6 -10.81 -0.75 0.80
N GLY A 7 -11.87 -1.40 1.21
CA GLY A 7 -11.80 -2.79 1.64
C GLY A 7 -11.40 -2.92 3.09
N ASP A 8 -10.55 -3.88 3.38
CA ASP A 8 -10.21 -4.23 4.76
C ASP A 8 -9.09 -3.37 5.32
N CYS A 9 -9.26 -2.07 5.21
CA CYS A 9 -8.21 -1.14 5.61
C CYS A 9 -7.89 -1.18 7.10
N ALA A 10 -8.81 -1.64 7.91
CA ALA A 10 -8.56 -1.70 9.35
C ALA A 10 -7.30 -2.50 9.69
N VAL A 11 -7.01 -3.53 8.92
CA VAL A 11 -5.85 -4.37 9.21
C VAL A 11 -4.55 -3.58 9.07
N ILE A 12 -4.42 -2.77 8.04
CA ILE A 12 -3.20 -1.99 7.87
C ILE A 12 -3.19 -0.78 8.80
N GLU A 13 -4.34 -0.28 9.20
CA GLU A 13 -4.40 0.81 10.15
C GLU A 13 -3.99 0.35 11.54
N GLN A 14 -4.43 -0.82 11.96
CA GLN A 14 -4.07 -1.35 13.25
C GLN A 14 -2.59 -1.68 13.37
N LEU A 15 -1.99 -2.10 12.29
CA LEU A 15 -0.58 -2.42 12.28
C LEU A 15 0.32 -1.20 12.05
N GLY A 16 -0.28 -0.06 11.82
CA GLY A 16 0.48 1.16 11.54
C GLY A 16 1.04 1.21 10.13
N GLU A 17 0.69 0.26 9.29
CA GLU A 17 1.25 0.19 7.95
C GLU A 17 0.74 1.30 7.04
N LYS A 18 -0.50 1.73 7.25
CA LYS A 18 -1.02 2.83 6.45
C LYS A 18 -0.25 4.11 6.73
N GLN A 19 0.09 4.35 7.99
CA GLN A 19 0.88 5.51 8.36
C GLN A 19 2.28 5.42 7.78
N ASP A 20 2.88 4.22 7.80
CA ASP A 20 4.20 4.03 7.21
C ASP A 20 4.16 4.27 5.70
N PHE A 21 3.10 3.82 5.04
CA PHE A 21 2.91 4.05 3.63
C PHE A 21 2.83 5.55 3.33
N GLU A 22 2.05 6.27 4.10
CA GLU A 22 1.91 7.71 3.93
C GLU A 22 3.22 8.45 4.19
N ALA A 23 3.98 7.98 5.16
CA ALA A 23 5.27 8.58 5.47
C ALA A 23 6.24 8.41 4.30
N GLU A 24 6.22 7.25 3.64
CA GLU A 24 7.07 7.04 2.48
C GLU A 24 6.69 7.94 1.32
N LEU A 25 5.40 8.16 1.11
CA LEU A 25 4.95 9.09 0.08
C LEU A 25 5.48 10.49 0.36
N SER A 26 5.36 10.94 1.60
CA SER A 26 5.83 12.27 1.98
C SER A 26 7.33 12.38 1.83
N ARG A 27 8.05 11.35 2.24
CA ARG A 27 9.51 11.36 2.18
C ARG A 27 10.02 11.49 0.75
N LEU A 28 9.31 10.87 -0.19
CA LEU A 28 9.75 10.88 -1.59
C LEU A 28 9.03 11.94 -2.43
N GLY A 29 8.20 12.77 -1.80
CA GLY A 29 7.60 13.91 -2.49
C GLY A 29 6.34 13.62 -3.28
N PHE A 30 5.69 12.50 -2.99
CA PHE A 30 4.45 12.17 -3.67
C PHE A 30 3.25 12.73 -2.90
N ARG A 31 2.17 12.96 -3.60
CA ARG A 31 0.94 13.45 -2.99
C ARG A 31 0.07 12.30 -2.57
N HIS A 32 -0.44 12.37 -1.35
CA HIS A 32 -1.28 11.31 -0.80
C HIS A 32 -2.56 11.14 -1.60
N GLU A 33 -3.13 12.22 -2.07
CA GLU A 33 -4.41 12.15 -2.78
C GLU A 33 -4.30 11.51 -4.16
N HIS A 34 -3.09 11.25 -4.63
CA HIS A 34 -2.91 10.57 -5.91
C HIS A 34 -2.89 9.05 -5.78
N PHE A 35 -2.98 8.54 -4.57
CA PHE A 35 -2.92 7.10 -4.34
C PHE A 35 -4.20 6.57 -3.71
N VAL A 36 -4.57 5.38 -4.12
CA VAL A 36 -5.71 4.67 -3.55
C VAL A 36 -5.24 3.27 -3.17
N LEU A 37 -5.60 2.85 -1.97
CA LEU A 37 -5.27 1.51 -1.49
C LEU A 37 -6.51 0.65 -1.52
N HIS A 38 -6.36 -0.58 -1.99
CA HIS A 38 -7.43 -1.58 -1.91
C HIS A 38 -6.87 -2.76 -1.15
N VAL A 39 -7.45 -3.06 -0.01
CA VAL A 39 -6.96 -4.12 0.87
C VAL A 39 -7.96 -5.26 0.90
N ILE A 40 -7.50 -6.46 0.63
CA ILE A 40 -8.34 -7.64 0.64
C ILE A 40 -7.72 -8.67 1.56
N GLU A 41 -8.46 -9.07 2.60
CA GLU A 41 -8.06 -10.15 3.46
C GLU A 41 -8.52 -11.45 2.87
N PRO A 42 -7.71 -12.49 2.87
CA PRO A 42 -8.14 -13.79 2.39
C PRO A 42 -9.21 -14.34 3.31
N ARG A 43 -10.05 -15.17 2.78
CA ARG A 43 -11.06 -15.80 3.56
C ARG A 43 -10.42 -16.65 4.61
N ARG A 44 -10.95 -16.55 5.81
CA ARG A 44 -10.52 -17.38 6.80
C ARG A 44 -10.99 -18.70 6.53
N GLY A 45 -10.66 -19.61 6.85
CA GLY A 45 -11.25 -20.73 6.70
C GLY A 45 -10.42 -21.88 6.74
N LYS A 46 -9.67 -21.99 5.86
CA LYS A 46 -9.00 -23.12 5.81
C LYS A 46 -7.95 -23.21 6.77
N ALA A 47 -7.30 -22.28 6.99
CA ALA A 47 -6.18 -22.43 7.75
C ALA A 47 -6.40 -22.26 9.11
N GLY A 48 -7.30 -21.83 9.61
CA GLY A 48 -7.52 -21.66 10.94
C GLY A 48 -6.36 -21.52 11.80
N TRP A 49 -5.23 -21.65 11.37
CA TRP A 49 -4.10 -21.56 12.19
C TRP A 49 -3.01 -21.03 11.40
N GLY A 50 -2.53 -20.12 11.73
CA GLY A 50 -1.49 -19.65 11.08
C GLY A 50 -1.50 -18.27 10.74
N LYS A 51 -0.77 -17.92 9.80
CA LYS A 51 -0.51 -16.60 9.45
C LYS A 51 -1.57 -16.10 8.55
N GLN A 52 -2.13 -14.99 8.89
CA GLN A 52 -3.08 -14.35 8.00
C GLN A 52 -2.34 -13.40 7.12
N THR A 53 -2.48 -13.58 5.83
CA THR A 53 -1.92 -12.64 4.87
C THR A 53 -3.05 -11.84 4.24
N TYR A 54 -2.71 -10.73 3.66
CA TYR A 54 -3.67 -9.90 2.98
C TYR A 54 -3.00 -9.30 1.75
N SER A 55 -3.82 -8.90 0.78
CA SER A 55 -3.30 -8.27 -0.44
C SER A 55 -3.56 -6.78 -0.37
N VAL A 56 -2.57 -6.01 -0.74
CA VAL A 56 -2.71 -4.56 -0.82
C VAL A 56 -2.44 -4.15 -2.25
N THR A 57 -3.43 -3.59 -2.91
CA THR A 57 -3.25 -3.05 -4.25
C THR A 57 -3.07 -1.55 -4.11
N VAL A 58 -1.97 -1.05 -4.61
CA VAL A 58 -1.67 0.38 -4.60
C VAL A 58 -1.90 0.91 -6.01
N GLU A 59 -2.81 1.85 -6.12
CA GLU A 59 -3.12 2.47 -7.41
C GLU A 59 -2.68 3.92 -7.39
N HIS A 60 -1.95 4.34 -8.42
CA HIS A 60 -1.57 5.73 -8.61
C HIS A 60 -2.48 6.30 -9.70
N VAL A 61 -3.44 7.11 -9.30
CA VAL A 61 -4.50 7.53 -10.22
C VAL A 61 -4.02 8.46 -11.32
N VAL A 62 -2.92 9.15 -11.11
CA VAL A 62 -2.40 10.09 -12.10
C VAL A 62 -1.78 9.35 -13.28
N THR A 63 -1.03 8.28 -13.01
CA THR A 63 -0.37 7.51 -14.07
C THR A 63 -1.14 6.26 -14.45
N ASP A 64 -2.22 5.97 -13.73
CA ASP A 64 -3.04 4.78 -13.93
C ASP A 64 -2.22 3.50 -13.78
N ARG A 65 -1.24 3.52 -12.91
CA ARG A 65 -0.41 2.35 -12.61
C ARG A 65 -0.83 1.76 -11.29
N GLN A 66 -0.75 0.46 -11.19
CA GLN A 66 -1.06 -0.20 -9.94
C GLN A 66 -0.17 -1.40 -9.73
N ARG A 67 0.06 -1.73 -8.47
CA ARG A 67 0.85 -2.88 -8.07
C ARG A 67 0.17 -3.56 -6.90
N VAL A 68 0.35 -4.87 -6.80
CA VAL A 68 -0.21 -5.66 -5.73
C VAL A 68 0.91 -6.16 -4.85
N TYR A 69 0.75 -5.98 -3.56
CA TYR A 69 1.73 -6.43 -2.57
C TYR A 69 1.07 -7.38 -1.59
N GLN A 70 1.87 -8.24 -1.00
CA GLN A 70 1.38 -9.15 0.02
C GLN A 70 1.80 -8.62 1.38
N GLY A 71 0.84 -8.52 2.30
CA GLY A 71 1.12 -8.15 3.67
C GLY A 71 0.96 -9.34 4.60
N GLY A 72 1.31 -9.16 5.84
CA GLY A 72 1.17 -10.19 6.86
C GLY A 72 2.51 -10.55 7.49
N PRO A 73 2.52 -11.49 8.43
CA PRO A 73 3.75 -11.86 9.12
C PRO A 73 4.81 -12.32 8.14
N GLY A 74 6.00 -11.77 8.29
CA GLY A 74 7.11 -12.10 7.41
C GLY A 74 7.13 -11.35 6.10
N ASN A 75 6.14 -10.52 5.85
CA ASN A 75 6.08 -9.72 4.63
C ASN A 75 6.08 -8.24 4.99
N ASP A 76 6.91 -7.47 4.34
CA ASP A 76 7.00 -6.03 4.57
C ASP A 76 6.61 -5.34 3.27
N TRP A 77 5.33 -5.23 3.03
CA TRP A 77 4.84 -4.69 1.78
C TRP A 77 5.16 -3.19 1.62
N VAL A 78 5.23 -2.47 2.73
CA VAL A 78 5.55 -1.04 2.66
C VAL A 78 6.98 -0.84 2.18
N ARG A 79 7.88 -1.72 2.60
CA ARG A 79 9.26 -1.63 2.16
C ARG A 79 9.39 -1.95 0.68
N GLU A 80 8.65 -2.95 0.20
CA GLU A 80 8.63 -3.27 -1.23
C GLU A 80 8.06 -2.11 -2.03
N PHE A 81 6.98 -1.50 -1.52
CA PHE A 81 6.39 -0.34 -2.15
C PHE A 81 7.38 0.82 -2.20
N SER A 82 8.10 1.06 -1.10
CA SER A 82 9.08 2.13 -1.05
C SER A 82 10.16 1.95 -2.11
N GLY A 83 10.62 0.71 -2.31
CA GLY A 83 11.58 0.41 -3.36
C GLY A 83 11.02 0.72 -4.74
N ASP A 84 9.76 0.36 -4.98
CA ASP A 84 9.12 0.64 -6.25
C ASP A 84 8.96 2.15 -6.48
N LEU A 85 8.63 2.90 -5.44
CA LEU A 85 8.56 4.36 -5.56
C LEU A 85 9.92 4.92 -5.96
N ALA A 86 10.97 4.46 -5.32
CA ALA A 86 12.32 4.94 -5.61
C ALA A 86 12.77 4.57 -7.01
N ASN A 87 12.24 3.48 -7.56
CA ASN A 87 12.56 3.04 -8.90
C ASN A 87 11.61 3.59 -9.96
N SER A 88 10.82 4.57 -9.61
CA SER A 88 9.90 5.26 -10.52
C SER A 88 8.84 4.35 -11.13
N VAL A 89 8.47 3.29 -10.42
CA VAL A 89 7.41 2.40 -10.89
C VAL A 89 6.09 3.18 -11.03
N PHE A 90 5.85 4.13 -10.14
CA PHE A 90 4.65 4.96 -10.18
C PHE A 90 4.91 6.33 -10.80
N GLY A 91 6.05 6.50 -11.45
CA GLY A 91 6.39 7.75 -12.06
C GLY A 91 7.31 8.60 -11.19
N ASP A 92 7.59 9.80 -11.65
CA ASP A 92 8.50 10.72 -10.97
C ASP A 92 7.69 11.72 -10.18
N PRO A 93 7.95 11.89 -8.87
CA PRO A 93 7.18 12.84 -8.08
C PRO A 93 7.30 14.27 -8.58
N MET A 94 8.43 14.61 -9.16
CA MET A 94 8.64 15.96 -9.65
C MET A 94 7.75 16.32 -10.82
N ARG A 95 7.15 15.35 -11.47
CA ARG A 95 6.29 15.60 -12.62
C ARG A 95 4.83 15.52 -12.30
N GLN A 96 4.50 15.33 -11.04
CA GLN A 96 3.11 15.20 -10.65
C GLN A 96 2.61 16.55 -10.21
N ARG A 97 2.02 17.24 -11.09
CA ARG A 97 1.46 18.55 -10.79
C ARG A 97 0.01 18.63 -11.11
#